data_d507aad8cc18ecfbbd9ea9db2167e888
#
_entry.id   d507aad8cc18ecfbbd9ea9db2167e888
#
_cell.length_a   1.000
_cell.length_b   1.000
_cell.length_c   1.000
_cell.angle_alpha   90.00
_cell.angle_beta   90.00
_cell.angle_gamma   90.00
#
_symmetry.space_group_name_H-M   'P 1'
#
loop_
_entity.id
_entity.type
_entity.pdbx_description
1 polymer ?
#
loop_
_entity_poly.entity_id
_entity_poly.type
_entity_poly.pdbx_seq_one_letter_code
_entity_poly.pdbx_strand_id
1 'polypeptide(L)'
;MENLSEENQISPDYVRISMAAAIELGLKPGQISGCRCNCINLLQNYPQGCYANCTYCGLARERPGAAEDNSFIRVAWPLFPTDLVAEKIGELEKSKGVGRVCVAQVQDHRANRDLIDMTSRVRSKAPEVPISALVTATLLNEDWLKQIQDAGADIIGVGLDAASEEVFYETRGKGTKGPHDWKKHWKIVLKAREMFGPMK
;
A
#
# COMPACT_ATOMS: atom_id res chain seq x y z
N MET A 1 -4.92 -9.50 -26.84
CA MET A 1 -4.91 -9.37 -25.37
C MET A 1 -6.30 -9.78 -24.90
N GLU A 2 -6.41 -10.96 -24.29
CA GLU A 2 -7.67 -11.40 -23.70
C GLU A 2 -8.06 -10.40 -22.60
N ASN A 3 -9.28 -9.89 -22.66
CA ASN A 3 -9.89 -9.11 -21.61
C ASN A 3 -10.13 -10.05 -20.43
N LEU A 4 -9.14 -10.17 -19.54
CA LEU A 4 -9.34 -10.84 -18.25
C LEU A 4 -10.48 -10.08 -17.52
N SER A 5 -11.47 -10.80 -17.05
CA SER A 5 -12.52 -10.21 -16.21
C SER A 5 -11.85 -9.52 -15.01
N GLU A 6 -12.40 -8.39 -14.56
CA GLU A 6 -11.84 -7.59 -13.44
C GLU A 6 -11.63 -8.43 -12.17
N GLU A 7 -12.40 -9.51 -12.00
CA GLU A 7 -12.26 -10.47 -10.90
C GLU A 7 -10.90 -11.18 -10.84
N ASN A 8 -10.18 -11.27 -11.98
CA ASN A 8 -8.85 -11.88 -12.07
C ASN A 8 -7.70 -10.86 -11.98
N GLN A 9 -8.01 -9.57 -11.90
CA GLN A 9 -7.02 -8.51 -11.82
C GLN A 9 -6.69 -8.18 -10.36
N ILE A 10 -6.03 -9.10 -9.68
CA ILE A 10 -5.72 -9.02 -8.25
C ILE A 10 -4.22 -8.92 -7.99
N SER A 11 -3.85 -8.42 -6.79
CA SER A 11 -2.46 -8.48 -6.31
C SER A 11 -2.02 -9.93 -6.09
N PRO A 12 -0.74 -10.26 -6.36
CA PRO A 12 0.35 -9.33 -6.67
C PRO A 12 0.47 -8.93 -8.14
N ASP A 13 -0.25 -9.58 -9.07
CA ASP A 13 -0.07 -9.38 -10.51
C ASP A 13 -0.67 -8.06 -11.01
N TYR A 14 -1.62 -7.51 -10.28
CA TYR A 14 -2.21 -6.20 -10.54
C TYR A 14 -2.13 -5.31 -9.30
N VAL A 15 -1.93 -4.02 -9.54
CA VAL A 15 -1.78 -3.01 -8.50
C VAL A 15 -2.59 -1.75 -8.84
N ARG A 16 -3.24 -1.18 -7.85
CA ARG A 16 -3.80 0.16 -7.96
C ARG A 16 -2.70 1.18 -7.72
N ILE A 17 -2.67 2.23 -8.53
CA ILE A 17 -1.74 3.34 -8.33
C ILE A 17 -2.52 4.65 -8.25
N SER A 18 -2.03 5.63 -7.48
CA SER A 18 -2.69 6.93 -7.42
C SER A 18 -2.72 7.59 -8.81
N MET A 19 -3.77 8.35 -9.12
CA MET A 19 -3.89 9.03 -10.43
C MET A 19 -2.66 9.89 -10.72
N ALA A 20 -2.12 10.60 -9.74
CA ALA A 20 -0.91 11.39 -9.90
C ALA A 20 0.29 10.50 -10.29
N ALA A 21 0.47 9.35 -9.63
CA ALA A 21 1.50 8.40 -10.00
C ALA A 21 1.29 7.83 -11.42
N ALA A 22 0.04 7.56 -11.81
CA ALA A 22 -0.29 7.08 -13.16
C ALA A 22 0.09 8.11 -14.25
N ILE A 23 -0.10 9.38 -13.98
CA ILE A 23 0.29 10.46 -14.89
C ILE A 23 1.82 10.60 -14.95
N GLU A 24 2.51 10.59 -13.80
CA GLU A 24 3.97 10.69 -13.71
C GLU A 24 4.68 9.54 -14.42
N LEU A 25 4.13 8.33 -14.33
CA LEU A 25 4.62 7.13 -15.02
C LEU A 25 4.22 7.07 -16.50
N GLY A 26 3.47 8.06 -17.03
CA GLY A 26 2.98 8.07 -18.40
C GLY A 26 1.92 7.00 -18.72
N LEU A 27 1.30 6.41 -17.69
CA LEU A 27 0.26 5.39 -17.82
C LEU A 27 -1.15 5.99 -18.00
N LYS A 28 -1.31 7.26 -17.69
CA LYS A 28 -2.52 8.05 -17.94
C LYS A 28 -2.15 9.41 -18.52
N PRO A 29 -2.96 9.93 -19.45
CA PRO A 29 -2.78 11.31 -19.92
C PRO A 29 -3.09 12.28 -18.79
N GLY A 30 -2.34 13.37 -18.73
CA GLY A 30 -2.57 14.43 -17.74
C GLY A 30 -1.34 15.28 -17.50
N GLN A 31 -1.52 16.32 -16.71
CA GLN A 31 -0.44 17.20 -16.26
C GLN A 31 -0.62 17.49 -14.77
N ILE A 32 0.46 17.36 -14.01
CA ILE A 32 0.49 17.71 -12.59
C ILE A 32 1.01 19.14 -12.49
N SER A 33 0.17 20.06 -11.97
CA SER A 33 0.55 21.44 -11.72
C SER A 33 0.90 21.66 -10.25
N GLY A 34 1.91 22.47 -10.00
CA GLY A 34 2.29 22.93 -8.65
C GLY A 34 3.52 22.24 -8.07
N CYS A 35 3.54 20.95 -7.90
CA CYS A 35 4.73 20.21 -7.44
C CYS A 35 4.87 18.88 -8.16
N ARG A 36 6.09 18.39 -8.31
CA ARG A 36 6.32 17.03 -8.79
C ARG A 36 5.85 16.02 -7.74
N CYS A 37 5.14 14.99 -8.19
CA CYS A 37 4.81 13.85 -7.35
C CYS A 37 6.04 12.95 -7.23
N ASN A 38 6.90 13.22 -6.24
CA ASN A 38 8.10 12.41 -6.00
C ASN A 38 7.82 11.03 -5.40
N CYS A 39 6.57 10.77 -5.01
CA CYS A 39 6.19 9.52 -4.36
C CYS A 39 5.21 8.75 -5.25
N ILE A 40 5.62 7.58 -5.71
CA ILE A 40 4.76 6.65 -6.43
C ILE A 40 4.02 5.80 -5.41
N ASN A 41 2.70 5.97 -5.33
CA ASN A 41 1.88 5.25 -4.35
C ASN A 41 1.18 4.08 -5.04
N LEU A 42 1.49 2.88 -4.55
CA LEU A 42 0.93 1.59 -4.93
C LEU A 42 0.00 1.10 -3.84
N LEU A 43 -1.12 0.49 -4.22
CA LEU A 43 -2.11 -0.05 -3.30
C LEU A 43 -2.53 -1.44 -3.76
N GLN A 44 -2.54 -2.40 -2.85
CA GLN A 44 -3.03 -3.74 -3.13
C GLN A 44 -4.50 -3.71 -3.58
N ASN A 45 -4.85 -4.63 -4.47
CA ASN A 45 -6.19 -4.79 -5.02
C ASN A 45 -6.73 -6.19 -4.81
N TYR A 46 -7.89 -6.28 -4.14
CA TYR A 46 -8.63 -7.52 -3.96
C TYR A 46 -10.12 -7.27 -4.24
N PRO A 47 -10.82 -8.18 -4.96
CA PRO A 47 -12.23 -8.01 -5.31
C PRO A 47 -13.15 -7.85 -4.08
N GLN A 48 -12.79 -8.51 -2.97
CA GLN A 48 -13.54 -8.43 -1.71
C GLN A 48 -13.26 -7.14 -0.93
N GLY A 49 -12.34 -6.29 -1.42
CA GLY A 49 -11.91 -5.09 -0.72
C GLY A 49 -11.10 -5.38 0.54
N CYS A 50 -11.18 -4.49 1.52
CA CYS A 50 -10.46 -4.59 2.78
C CYS A 50 -11.33 -5.28 3.85
N TYR A 51 -10.79 -6.28 4.54
CA TYR A 51 -11.50 -6.92 5.67
C TYR A 51 -11.58 -6.05 6.93
N ALA A 52 -10.84 -4.95 6.98
CA ALA A 52 -11.00 -3.97 8.03
C ALA A 52 -12.22 -3.07 7.79
N ASN A 53 -12.65 -2.37 8.85
CA ASN A 53 -13.83 -1.51 8.80
C ASN A 53 -13.54 -0.15 9.46
N CYS A 54 -12.37 0.44 9.16
CA CYS A 54 -11.98 1.73 9.73
C CYS A 54 -12.93 2.82 9.25
N THR A 55 -13.55 3.58 10.17
CA THR A 55 -14.62 4.55 9.88
C THR A 55 -14.22 5.67 8.92
N TYR A 56 -12.94 6.02 8.89
CA TYR A 56 -12.38 7.10 8.05
C TYR A 56 -11.86 6.60 6.69
N CYS A 57 -11.79 5.27 6.48
CA CYS A 57 -11.17 4.69 5.29
C CYS A 57 -12.18 4.49 4.15
N GLY A 58 -11.81 4.93 2.95
CA GLY A 58 -12.62 4.69 1.75
C GLY A 58 -12.77 3.22 1.37
N LEU A 59 -11.85 2.37 1.84
CA LEU A 59 -11.86 0.92 1.59
C LEU A 59 -12.53 0.11 2.70
N ALA A 60 -13.20 0.76 3.67
CA ALA A 60 -13.86 0.07 4.78
C ALA A 60 -14.89 -0.93 4.25
N ARG A 61 -14.90 -2.14 4.82
CA ARG A 61 -15.75 -3.27 4.39
C ARG A 61 -17.24 -2.94 4.31
N GLU A 62 -17.76 -2.16 5.28
CA GLU A 62 -19.17 -1.80 5.36
C GLU A 62 -19.47 -0.43 4.74
N ARG A 63 -18.55 0.11 3.93
CA ARG A 63 -18.79 1.39 3.28
C ARG A 63 -19.85 1.25 2.18
N PRO A 64 -20.84 2.15 2.13
CA PRO A 64 -21.84 2.16 1.05
C PRO A 64 -21.21 2.40 -0.33
N GLY A 65 -21.78 1.78 -1.36
CA GLY A 65 -21.32 1.89 -2.74
C GLY A 65 -20.61 0.65 -3.25
N ALA A 66 -20.35 0.59 -4.54
CA ALA A 66 -19.58 -0.48 -5.16
C ALA A 66 -18.09 -0.34 -4.79
N ALA A 67 -17.38 -1.46 -4.74
CA ALA A 67 -15.96 -1.47 -4.38
C ALA A 67 -15.09 -0.65 -5.35
N GLU A 68 -15.46 -0.61 -6.63
CA GLU A 68 -14.82 0.19 -7.65
C GLU A 68 -15.01 1.70 -7.48
N ASP A 69 -16.10 2.13 -6.84
CA ASP A 69 -16.39 3.53 -6.53
C ASP A 69 -15.68 3.99 -5.26
N ASN A 70 -15.20 3.06 -4.45
CA ASN A 70 -14.50 3.35 -3.22
C ASN A 70 -13.05 3.74 -3.50
N SER A 71 -12.71 4.98 -3.21
CA SER A 71 -11.36 5.49 -3.39
C SER A 71 -10.61 5.57 -2.06
N PHE A 72 -9.35 5.14 -2.08
CA PHE A 72 -8.41 5.42 -1.00
C PHE A 72 -7.97 6.88 -1.08
N ILE A 73 -8.16 7.64 0.02
CA ILE A 73 -7.74 9.05 0.09
C ILE A 73 -8.40 9.95 -0.97
N ARG A 74 -9.67 9.72 -1.32
CA ARG A 74 -10.49 10.59 -2.18
C ARG A 74 -9.91 10.90 -3.57
N VAL A 75 -9.05 10.05 -4.10
CA VAL A 75 -8.52 10.13 -5.47
C VAL A 75 -8.78 8.83 -6.20
N ALA A 76 -8.85 8.89 -7.52
CA ALA A 76 -8.95 7.69 -8.32
C ALA A 76 -7.64 6.88 -8.26
N TRP A 77 -7.78 5.57 -8.18
CA TRP A 77 -6.69 4.61 -8.12
C TRP A 77 -6.83 3.60 -9.27
N PRO A 78 -6.47 3.98 -10.51
CA PRO A 78 -6.54 3.09 -11.65
C PRO A 78 -5.68 1.85 -11.44
N LEU A 79 -6.14 0.74 -12.02
CA LEU A 79 -5.53 -0.58 -11.92
C LEU A 79 -4.62 -0.83 -13.12
N PHE A 80 -3.43 -1.40 -12.87
CA PHE A 80 -2.46 -1.75 -13.89
C PHE A 80 -1.74 -3.07 -13.53
N PRO A 81 -1.18 -3.78 -14.53
CA PRO A 81 -0.25 -4.89 -14.27
C PRO A 81 0.95 -4.40 -13.44
N THR A 82 1.28 -5.12 -12.39
CA THR A 82 2.37 -4.76 -11.46
C THR A 82 3.73 -4.69 -12.17
N ASP A 83 4.00 -5.61 -13.09
CA ASP A 83 5.25 -5.62 -13.84
C ASP A 83 5.40 -4.38 -14.73
N LEU A 84 4.31 -3.95 -15.40
CA LEU A 84 4.31 -2.71 -16.19
C LEU A 84 4.63 -1.50 -15.30
N VAL A 85 4.00 -1.43 -14.12
CA VAL A 85 4.24 -0.33 -13.16
C VAL A 85 5.69 -0.35 -12.68
N ALA A 86 6.23 -1.53 -12.32
CA ALA A 86 7.61 -1.68 -11.89
C ALA A 86 8.60 -1.26 -13.00
N GLU A 87 8.36 -1.63 -14.25
CA GLU A 87 9.17 -1.20 -15.40
C GLU A 87 9.17 0.32 -15.56
N LYS A 88 7.99 0.94 -15.49
CA LYS A 88 7.85 2.41 -15.59
C LYS A 88 8.53 3.15 -14.43
N ILE A 89 8.51 2.59 -13.22
CA ILE A 89 9.26 3.11 -12.08
C ILE A 89 10.77 3.05 -12.38
N GLY A 90 11.28 1.93 -12.90
CA GLY A 90 12.69 1.79 -13.27
C GLY A 90 13.13 2.71 -14.40
N GLU A 91 12.26 3.00 -15.39
CA GLU A 91 12.51 4.00 -16.43
C GLU A 91 12.62 5.40 -15.81
N LEU A 92 11.71 5.76 -14.91
CA LEU A 92 11.66 7.07 -14.26
C LEU A 92 12.81 7.26 -13.28
N GLU A 93 13.26 6.21 -12.57
CA GLU A 93 14.42 6.23 -11.69
C GLU A 93 15.68 6.69 -12.45
N LYS A 94 15.92 6.15 -13.65
CA LYS A 94 17.08 6.50 -14.49
C LYS A 94 17.15 7.99 -14.82
N SER A 95 16.00 8.65 -14.87
CA SER A 95 15.89 10.10 -15.05
C SER A 95 15.93 10.88 -13.71
N LYS A 96 16.14 10.19 -12.58
CA LYS A 96 16.09 10.73 -11.21
C LYS A 96 14.74 11.41 -10.86
N GLY A 97 13.67 10.91 -11.46
CA GLY A 97 12.31 11.45 -11.27
C GLY A 97 11.56 10.88 -10.07
N VAL A 98 12.00 9.73 -9.51
CA VAL A 98 11.35 9.06 -8.36
C VAL A 98 12.14 9.32 -7.08
N GLY A 99 11.48 9.88 -6.08
CA GLY A 99 12.07 10.03 -4.75
C GLY A 99 11.76 8.87 -3.81
N ARG A 100 10.63 8.19 -4.02
CA ARG A 100 10.17 7.07 -3.20
C ARG A 100 9.06 6.29 -3.87
N VAL A 101 8.98 4.99 -3.59
CA VAL A 101 7.82 4.16 -3.86
C VAL A 101 7.18 3.75 -2.53
N CYS A 102 5.87 3.92 -2.40
CA CYS A 102 5.10 3.47 -1.24
C CYS A 102 4.21 2.31 -1.67
N VAL A 103 4.36 1.13 -1.07
CA VAL A 103 3.51 -0.04 -1.30
C VAL A 103 2.56 -0.19 -0.11
N ALA A 104 1.28 0.10 -0.33
CA ALA A 104 0.26 0.10 0.72
C ALA A 104 -0.52 -1.21 0.76
N GLN A 105 -0.65 -1.74 1.96
CA GLN A 105 -1.41 -2.96 2.27
C GLN A 105 -2.90 -2.67 2.48
N VAL A 106 -3.76 -3.56 2.03
CA VAL A 106 -5.13 -3.71 2.54
C VAL A 106 -5.23 -4.94 3.45
N GLN A 107 -6.25 -5.02 4.30
CA GLN A 107 -6.44 -6.14 5.19
C GLN A 107 -7.02 -7.34 4.42
N ASP A 108 -6.17 -8.27 4.02
CA ASP A 108 -6.49 -9.55 3.39
C ASP A 108 -5.47 -10.61 3.83
N HIS A 109 -5.86 -11.89 3.83
CA HIS A 109 -4.98 -12.99 4.23
C HIS A 109 -3.76 -13.19 3.31
N ARG A 110 -3.82 -12.70 2.07
CA ARG A 110 -2.74 -12.73 1.07
C ARG A 110 -1.79 -11.55 1.20
N ALA A 111 -2.23 -10.48 1.85
CA ALA A 111 -1.61 -9.16 1.79
C ALA A 111 -0.10 -9.12 2.10
N ASN A 112 0.38 -9.94 3.04
CA ASN A 112 1.81 -9.98 3.36
C ASN A 112 2.64 -10.57 2.21
N ARG A 113 2.21 -11.70 1.65
CA ARG A 113 2.92 -12.34 0.52
C ARG A 113 2.91 -11.45 -0.71
N ASP A 114 1.76 -10.87 -1.01
CA ASP A 114 1.59 -10.03 -2.18
C ASP A 114 2.38 -8.71 -2.04
N LEU A 115 2.47 -8.16 -0.81
CA LEU A 115 3.34 -7.00 -0.52
C LEU A 115 4.82 -7.32 -0.77
N ILE A 116 5.29 -8.48 -0.33
CA ILE A 116 6.66 -8.95 -0.53
C ILE A 116 6.95 -9.11 -2.02
N ASP A 117 6.05 -9.77 -2.75
CA ASP A 117 6.18 -9.97 -4.20
C ASP A 117 6.24 -8.63 -4.94
N MET A 118 5.27 -7.75 -4.72
CA MET A 118 5.21 -6.41 -5.32
C MET A 118 6.47 -5.58 -5.01
N THR A 119 6.93 -5.62 -3.75
CA THR A 119 8.16 -4.93 -3.31
C THR A 119 9.38 -5.47 -4.06
N SER A 120 9.51 -6.79 -4.19
CA SER A 120 10.59 -7.44 -4.92
C SER A 120 10.59 -7.10 -6.41
N ARG A 121 9.41 -7.06 -7.05
CA ARG A 121 9.28 -6.64 -8.47
C ARG A 121 9.75 -5.20 -8.66
N VAL A 122 9.33 -4.28 -7.79
CA VAL A 122 9.78 -2.88 -7.84
C VAL A 122 11.29 -2.80 -7.61
N ARG A 123 11.83 -3.45 -6.56
CA ARG A 123 13.26 -3.43 -6.25
C ARG A 123 14.12 -3.97 -7.41
N SER A 124 13.64 -5.02 -8.10
CA SER A 124 14.36 -5.60 -9.24
C SER A 124 14.49 -4.66 -10.44
N LYS A 125 13.54 -3.75 -10.63
CA LYS A 125 13.49 -2.79 -11.76
C LYS A 125 14.06 -1.42 -11.39
N ALA A 126 13.98 -1.04 -10.11
CA ALA A 126 14.42 0.23 -9.55
C ALA A 126 15.27 -0.01 -8.29
N PRO A 127 16.55 -0.41 -8.44
CA PRO A 127 17.39 -0.85 -7.33
C PRO A 127 17.74 0.25 -6.33
N GLU A 128 17.78 1.50 -6.74
CA GLU A 128 18.20 2.62 -5.89
C GLU A 128 17.04 3.42 -5.29
N VAL A 129 15.81 3.23 -5.77
CA VAL A 129 14.64 3.97 -5.25
C VAL A 129 14.31 3.51 -3.83
N PRO A 130 14.17 4.43 -2.86
CA PRO A 130 13.68 4.08 -1.54
C PRO A 130 12.27 3.51 -1.58
N ILE A 131 12.04 2.35 -0.97
CA ILE A 131 10.74 1.68 -0.91
C ILE A 131 10.22 1.70 0.52
N SER A 132 9.02 2.25 0.69
CA SER A 132 8.27 2.23 1.96
C SER A 132 7.16 1.20 1.89
N ALA A 133 7.19 0.19 2.75
CA ALA A 133 6.07 -0.70 2.98
C ALA A 133 5.10 -0.07 3.99
N LEU A 134 3.88 0.25 3.56
CA LEU A 134 2.83 0.79 4.42
C LEU A 134 1.89 -0.35 4.84
N VAL A 135 2.00 -0.76 6.09
CA VAL A 135 1.47 -2.04 6.55
C VAL A 135 0.46 -1.92 7.68
N THR A 136 -0.36 -2.94 7.83
CA THR A 136 -1.24 -3.07 9.00
C THR A 136 -0.68 -4.08 9.99
N ALA A 137 -0.49 -3.65 11.25
CA ALA A 137 0.08 -4.47 12.30
C ALA A 137 -0.72 -5.76 12.58
N THR A 138 -2.01 -5.77 12.27
CA THR A 138 -2.89 -6.92 12.49
C THR A 138 -2.40 -8.19 11.78
N LEU A 139 -1.83 -8.05 10.59
CA LEU A 139 -1.33 -9.15 9.77
C LEU A 139 0.11 -9.54 10.07
N LEU A 140 0.84 -8.73 10.87
CA LEU A 140 2.29 -8.86 11.03
C LEU A 140 2.70 -9.64 12.28
N ASN A 141 3.84 -10.24 12.16
CA ASN A 141 4.73 -10.73 13.21
C ASN A 141 6.19 -10.39 12.83
N GLU A 142 7.15 -10.81 13.62
CA GLU A 142 8.57 -10.54 13.38
C GLU A 142 9.09 -11.17 12.08
N ASP A 143 8.65 -12.39 11.77
CA ASP A 143 9.07 -13.10 10.55
C ASP A 143 8.60 -12.36 9.29
N TRP A 144 7.37 -11.83 9.30
CA TRP A 144 6.86 -11.02 8.20
C TRP A 144 7.63 -9.69 8.05
N LEU A 145 7.97 -9.03 9.17
CA LEU A 145 8.78 -7.82 9.13
C LEU A 145 10.14 -8.08 8.47
N LYS A 146 10.78 -9.20 8.84
CA LYS A 146 12.05 -9.61 8.24
C LYS A 146 11.91 -9.88 6.74
N GLN A 147 10.90 -10.64 6.32
CA GLN A 147 10.68 -10.94 4.92
C GLN A 147 10.40 -9.68 4.09
N ILE A 148 9.68 -8.70 4.63
CA ILE A 148 9.43 -7.40 3.98
C ILE A 148 10.75 -6.64 3.80
N GLN A 149 11.64 -6.66 4.80
CA GLN A 149 12.96 -6.05 4.72
C GLN A 149 13.83 -6.76 3.68
N ASP A 150 13.87 -8.10 3.73
CA ASP A 150 14.64 -8.93 2.78
C ASP A 150 14.15 -8.77 1.33
N ALA A 151 12.87 -8.45 1.11
CA ALA A 151 12.30 -8.14 -0.20
C ALA A 151 12.74 -6.77 -0.74
N GLY A 152 13.42 -5.96 0.06
CA GLY A 152 13.97 -4.67 -0.34
C GLY A 152 13.21 -3.44 0.14
N ALA A 153 12.31 -3.57 1.12
CA ALA A 153 11.74 -2.40 1.77
C ALA A 153 12.78 -1.73 2.68
N ASP A 154 13.03 -0.43 2.46
CA ASP A 154 13.97 0.36 3.27
C ASP A 154 13.30 0.96 4.50
N ILE A 155 12.00 1.20 4.41
CA ILE A 155 11.21 1.86 5.43
C ILE A 155 9.91 1.09 5.62
N ILE A 156 9.45 1.02 6.87
CA ILE A 156 8.15 0.48 7.20
C ILE A 156 7.28 1.55 7.86
N GLY A 157 6.07 1.73 7.37
CA GLY A 157 5.06 2.61 7.95
C GLY A 157 3.92 1.79 8.54
N VAL A 158 3.69 1.95 9.84
CA VAL A 158 2.57 1.32 10.54
C VAL A 158 1.60 2.41 10.97
N GLY A 159 0.44 2.47 10.33
CA GLY A 159 -0.60 3.47 10.66
C GLY A 159 -1.22 3.16 12.03
N LEU A 160 -1.12 4.09 12.97
CA LEU A 160 -1.84 4.04 14.25
C LEU A 160 -3.19 4.75 14.15
N ASP A 161 -3.21 5.90 13.47
CA ASP A 161 -4.38 6.72 13.09
C ASP A 161 -5.33 7.08 14.25
N ALA A 162 -4.81 7.08 15.48
CA ALA A 162 -5.54 7.47 16.68
C ALA A 162 -4.58 7.99 17.76
N ALA A 163 -5.02 9.01 18.51
CA ALA A 163 -4.24 9.61 19.57
C ALA A 163 -4.35 8.86 20.92
N SER A 164 -5.37 7.98 21.07
CA SER A 164 -5.58 7.18 22.27
C SER A 164 -6.10 5.79 21.93
N GLU A 165 -5.98 4.86 22.88
CA GLU A 165 -6.51 3.50 22.77
C GLU A 165 -8.03 3.51 22.58
N GLU A 166 -8.75 4.39 23.27
CA GLU A 166 -10.19 4.55 23.17
C GLU A 166 -10.60 4.92 21.74
N VAL A 167 -10.05 6.00 21.20
CA VAL A 167 -10.32 6.45 19.81
C VAL A 167 -9.91 5.40 18.79
N PHE A 168 -8.81 4.67 19.03
CA PHE A 168 -8.40 3.58 18.16
C PHE A 168 -9.47 2.49 18.09
N TYR A 169 -10.00 2.05 19.24
CA TYR A 169 -11.02 1.01 19.23
C TYR A 169 -12.36 1.48 18.67
N GLU A 170 -12.72 2.75 18.87
CA GLU A 170 -13.92 3.33 18.29
C GLU A 170 -13.85 3.45 16.76
N THR A 171 -12.70 3.80 16.20
CA THR A 171 -12.59 4.19 14.80
C THR A 171 -12.04 3.09 13.89
N ARG A 172 -11.30 2.10 14.40
CA ARG A 172 -10.71 1.03 13.59
C ARG A 172 -10.65 -0.35 14.26
N GLY A 173 -10.87 -0.43 15.56
CA GLY A 173 -10.87 -1.68 16.32
C GLY A 173 -12.25 -2.27 16.54
N LYS A 174 -12.49 -2.79 17.73
CA LYS A 174 -13.74 -3.51 18.10
C LYS A 174 -15.01 -2.67 17.94
N GLY A 175 -14.95 -1.36 18.12
CA GLY A 175 -16.10 -0.45 17.95
C GLY A 175 -16.64 -0.44 16.52
N THR A 176 -15.82 -0.71 15.53
CA THR A 176 -16.20 -0.85 14.12
C THR A 176 -16.39 -2.30 13.69
N LYS A 177 -16.36 -3.26 14.61
CA LYS A 177 -16.22 -4.69 14.30
C LYS A 177 -14.95 -5.00 13.49
N GLY A 178 -13.94 -4.15 13.58
CA GLY A 178 -12.65 -4.27 12.90
C GLY A 178 -11.70 -5.20 13.66
N PRO A 179 -10.71 -5.79 12.96
CA PRO A 179 -9.79 -6.76 13.52
C PRO A 179 -8.59 -6.13 14.23
N HIS A 180 -8.47 -4.79 14.25
CA HIS A 180 -7.30 -4.12 14.75
C HIS A 180 -7.25 -4.08 16.27
N ASP A 181 -6.06 -4.29 16.84
CA ASP A 181 -5.78 -4.29 18.27
C ASP A 181 -4.67 -3.30 18.60
N TRP A 182 -4.91 -2.43 19.59
CA TRP A 182 -4.00 -1.37 20.01
C TRP A 182 -2.65 -1.90 20.50
N LYS A 183 -2.67 -2.90 21.38
CA LYS A 183 -1.45 -3.45 21.97
C LYS A 183 -0.60 -4.14 20.92
N LYS A 184 -1.26 -4.89 20.01
CA LYS A 184 -0.58 -5.51 18.87
C LYS A 184 0.05 -4.46 17.95
N HIS A 185 -0.63 -3.35 17.66
CA HIS A 185 -0.05 -2.25 16.87
C HIS A 185 1.22 -1.71 17.49
N TRP A 186 1.19 -1.39 18.78
CA TRP A 186 2.39 -0.90 19.48
C TRP A 186 3.52 -1.90 19.51
N LYS A 187 3.21 -3.20 19.75
CA LYS A 187 4.23 -4.25 19.70
C LYS A 187 4.93 -4.29 18.34
N ILE A 188 4.18 -4.20 17.25
CA ILE A 188 4.73 -4.20 15.88
C ILE A 188 5.49 -2.91 15.59
N VAL A 189 4.98 -1.74 15.99
CA VAL A 189 5.69 -0.46 15.83
C VAL A 189 7.06 -0.48 16.51
N LEU A 190 7.13 -0.96 17.76
CA LEU A 190 8.40 -1.06 18.50
C LEU A 190 9.37 -2.04 17.84
N LYS A 191 8.87 -3.20 17.39
CA LYS A 191 9.69 -4.17 16.68
C LYS A 191 10.15 -3.67 15.30
N ALA A 192 9.29 -3.02 14.56
CA ALA A 192 9.63 -2.40 13.29
C ALA A 192 10.72 -1.32 13.46
N ARG A 193 10.62 -0.47 14.49
CA ARG A 193 11.66 0.51 14.82
C ARG A 193 13.01 -0.15 15.15
N GLU A 194 13.01 -1.27 15.87
CA GLU A 194 14.22 -2.04 16.17
C GLU A 194 14.88 -2.54 14.88
N MET A 195 14.10 -3.07 13.94
CA MET A 195 14.60 -3.73 12.74
C MET A 195 14.99 -2.75 11.61
N PHE A 196 14.16 -1.73 11.37
CA PHE A 196 14.36 -0.77 10.28
C PHE A 196 15.11 0.51 10.73
N GLY A 197 15.33 0.67 12.03
CA GLY A 197 15.95 1.87 12.60
C GLY A 197 14.98 3.06 12.73
N PRO A 198 15.45 4.19 13.29
CA PRO A 198 14.66 5.42 13.34
C PRO A 198 14.50 5.98 11.91
N MET A 199 13.35 6.59 11.64
CA MET A 199 13.19 7.37 10.41
C MET A 199 14.28 8.44 10.33
N LYS A 200 14.99 8.46 9.20
CA LYS A 200 15.99 9.49 8.88
C LYS A 200 15.34 10.64 8.12
#